data_88b02da70d1ba6c514e2e017319ee0dc
#
_entry.id   88b02da70d1ba6c514e2e017319ee0dc
#
_cell.length_a   1.000
_cell.length_b   1.000
_cell.length_c   1.000
_cell.angle_alpha   90.00
_cell.angle_beta   90.00
_cell.angle_gamma   90.00
#
_symmetry.space_group_name_H-M   'P 1'
#
loop_
_entity.id
_entity.type
_entity.pdbx_description
1 polymer ?
#
loop_
_entity_poly.entity_id
_entity_poly.type
_entity_poly.pdbx_seq_one_letter_code
_entity_poly.pdbx_strand_id
1 'polypeptide(L)'
;MKVHVITAGEYSDYCIQAVTLNREKAELICAINNRNIRYSEDQSKIEEYDTDEIQCESIGDVGICYTAKFDYKALENVYWGEPFYSFARNEIKRELLGHGYGILITATFPKDMPQEKVRKIMKDRVAKWKAEREGL
;
A
#
# COMPACT_ATOMS: atom_id res chain seq x y z
N MET A 1 21.76 6.06 14.37
CA MET A 1 22.50 5.17 13.44
C MET A 1 22.31 5.69 12.03
N LYS A 2 23.41 5.84 11.32
CA LYS A 2 23.36 6.37 9.94
C LYS A 2 23.24 5.25 8.92
N VAL A 3 22.35 5.44 7.97
CA VAL A 3 22.15 4.56 6.82
C VAL A 3 22.59 5.28 5.57
N HIS A 4 23.41 4.62 4.76
CA HIS A 4 23.89 5.14 3.49
C HIS A 4 23.20 4.42 2.35
N VAL A 5 22.48 5.18 1.55
CA VAL A 5 21.73 4.67 0.39
C VAL A 5 22.44 5.12 -0.87
N ILE A 6 22.86 4.18 -1.67
CA ILE A 6 23.50 4.45 -2.95
C ILE A 6 22.40 4.48 -4.02
N THR A 7 22.29 5.62 -4.68
CA THR A 7 21.26 5.87 -5.68
C THR A 7 21.86 6.31 -7.00
N ALA A 8 21.16 6.08 -8.08
CA ALA A 8 21.53 6.56 -9.40
C ALA A 8 20.29 6.98 -10.19
N GLY A 9 20.50 7.88 -11.17
CA GLY A 9 19.44 8.37 -12.04
C GLY A 9 18.63 9.52 -11.46
N GLU A 10 17.78 10.08 -12.30
CA GLU A 10 16.87 11.18 -11.95
C GLU A 10 15.46 10.84 -12.44
N TYR A 11 14.45 11.33 -11.73
CA TYR A 11 13.03 11.12 -12.09
C TYR A 11 12.67 9.64 -12.28
N SER A 12 12.23 9.27 -13.48
CA SER A 12 11.81 7.90 -13.81
C SER A 12 12.95 6.88 -13.82
N ASP A 13 14.19 7.34 -13.97
CA ASP A 13 15.39 6.50 -13.97
C ASP A 13 16.03 6.36 -12.58
N TYR A 14 15.46 7.04 -11.58
CA TYR A 14 15.94 6.94 -10.20
C TYR A 14 15.80 5.52 -9.68
N CYS A 15 16.88 4.99 -9.15
CA CYS A 15 16.89 3.67 -8.53
C CYS A 15 17.84 3.61 -7.34
N ILE A 16 17.48 2.75 -6.39
CA ILE A 16 18.33 2.41 -5.25
C ILE A 16 19.18 1.22 -5.65
N GLN A 17 20.52 1.40 -5.62
CA GLN A 17 21.47 0.37 -6.02
C GLN A 17 21.96 -0.47 -4.84
N ALA A 18 22.12 0.15 -3.67
CA ALA A 18 22.58 -0.53 -2.46
C ALA A 18 22.21 0.28 -1.21
N VAL A 19 22.20 -0.39 -0.09
CA VAL A 19 22.03 0.19 1.25
C VAL A 19 23.06 -0.42 2.18
N THR A 20 23.77 0.41 2.94
CA THR A 20 24.77 -0.05 3.89
C THR A 20 24.86 0.87 5.11
N LEU A 21 25.24 0.32 6.23
CA LEU A 21 25.50 1.07 7.45
C LEU A 21 26.96 1.59 7.52
N ASN A 22 27.79 1.15 6.59
CA ASN A 22 29.22 1.48 6.55
C ASN A 22 29.48 2.52 5.46
N ARG A 23 29.88 3.73 5.87
CA ARG A 23 30.21 4.85 4.97
C ARG A 23 31.31 4.52 3.98
N GLU A 24 32.36 3.89 4.46
CA GLU A 24 33.50 3.52 3.63
C GLU A 24 33.11 2.54 2.53
N LYS A 25 32.29 1.56 2.88
CA LYS A 25 31.72 0.61 1.90
C LYS A 25 30.82 1.32 0.89
N ALA A 26 30.02 2.29 1.32
CA ALA A 26 29.18 3.08 0.41
C ALA A 26 30.02 3.84 -0.61
N GLU A 27 31.12 4.46 -0.18
CA GLU A 27 32.06 5.18 -1.06
C GLU A 27 32.72 4.24 -2.08
N LEU A 28 33.10 3.04 -1.66
CA LEU A 28 33.66 2.03 -2.55
C LEU A 28 32.63 1.56 -3.60
N ILE A 29 31.38 1.34 -3.20
CA ILE A 29 30.30 0.96 -4.13
C ILE A 29 30.08 2.06 -5.17
N CYS A 30 30.03 3.32 -4.74
CA CYS A 30 29.91 4.45 -5.66
C CYS A 30 31.08 4.52 -6.63
N ALA A 31 32.32 4.34 -6.16
CA ALA A 31 33.52 4.35 -6.99
C ALA A 31 33.49 3.24 -8.04
N ILE A 32 33.05 2.04 -7.66
CA ILE A 32 32.88 0.89 -8.57
C ILE A 32 31.82 1.20 -9.63
N ASN A 33 30.66 1.68 -9.21
CA ASN A 33 29.56 1.94 -10.11
C ASN A 33 29.85 3.10 -11.08
N ASN A 34 30.61 4.11 -10.63
CA ASN A 34 30.91 5.29 -11.43
C ASN A 34 32.13 5.13 -12.36
N ARG A 35 32.84 4.02 -12.28
CA ARG A 35 34.10 3.81 -12.99
C ARG A 35 34.07 4.13 -14.48
N ASN A 36 32.93 3.82 -15.16
CA ASN A 36 32.77 4.01 -16.60
C ASN A 36 31.61 4.96 -16.96
N ILE A 37 31.07 5.71 -15.99
CA ILE A 37 29.98 6.62 -16.21
C ILE A 37 30.46 7.95 -16.73
N ARG A 38 29.97 8.40 -17.89
CA ARG A 38 30.39 9.65 -18.56
C ARG A 38 29.57 10.86 -18.12
N TYR A 39 28.29 10.69 -17.81
CA TYR A 39 27.38 11.78 -17.50
C TYR A 39 27.15 11.88 -16.00
N SER A 40 27.13 13.09 -15.46
CA SER A 40 26.94 13.32 -14.02
C SER A 40 25.59 12.87 -13.50
N GLU A 41 24.55 12.97 -14.32
CA GLU A 41 23.20 12.52 -13.98
C GLU A 41 23.08 11.00 -13.82
N ASP A 42 23.99 10.24 -14.45
CA ASP A 42 23.99 8.76 -14.37
C ASP A 42 24.88 8.25 -13.24
N GLN A 43 25.65 9.12 -12.59
CA GLN A 43 26.54 8.73 -11.52
C GLN A 43 25.80 8.30 -10.27
N SER A 44 26.32 7.28 -9.61
CA SER A 44 25.89 6.87 -8.28
C SER A 44 26.23 7.94 -7.24
N LYS A 45 25.29 8.21 -6.36
CA LYS A 45 25.39 9.18 -5.27
C LYS A 45 25.07 8.48 -3.95
N ILE A 46 25.58 9.04 -2.86
CA ILE A 46 25.25 8.57 -1.51
C ILE A 46 24.25 9.55 -0.88
N GLU A 47 23.13 9.03 -0.48
CA GLU A 47 22.16 9.73 0.38
C GLU A 47 22.32 9.18 1.79
N GLU A 48 22.51 10.06 2.76
CA GLU A 48 22.70 9.68 4.16
C GLU A 48 21.46 10.02 4.98
N TYR A 49 20.98 9.03 5.71
CA TYR A 49 19.82 9.18 6.61
C TYR A 49 20.20 8.77 8.03
N ASP A 50 19.81 9.58 9.00
CA ASP A 50 19.87 9.19 10.40
C ASP A 50 18.57 8.50 10.78
N THR A 51 18.63 7.26 11.23
CA THR A 51 17.43 6.49 11.60
C THR A 51 16.69 7.08 12.79
N ASP A 52 17.38 7.84 13.63
CA ASP A 52 16.77 8.52 14.78
C ASP A 52 15.98 9.77 14.36
N GLU A 53 16.29 10.33 13.19
CA GLU A 53 15.62 11.51 12.61
C GLU A 53 14.52 11.14 11.60
N ILE A 54 14.46 9.90 11.18
CA ILE A 54 13.40 9.43 10.28
C ILE A 54 12.10 9.43 11.07
N GLN A 55 11.34 10.49 10.93
CA GLN A 55 9.94 10.51 11.33
C GLN A 55 9.14 9.69 10.33
N CYS A 56 9.19 8.38 10.48
CA CYS A 56 8.18 7.56 9.87
C CYS A 56 6.88 7.86 10.63
N GLU A 57 5.93 8.50 9.97
CA GLU A 57 4.54 8.35 10.39
C GLU A 57 4.34 6.85 10.53
N SER A 58 3.81 6.41 11.67
CA SER A 58 3.60 4.99 11.91
C SER A 58 2.86 4.40 10.71
N ILE A 59 3.60 3.70 9.88
CA ILE A 59 2.99 2.87 8.85
C ILE A 59 2.13 1.89 9.63
N GLY A 60 0.81 2.00 9.50
CA GLY A 60 -0.11 1.11 10.18
C GLY A 60 0.22 -0.35 9.85
N ASP A 61 -0.23 -1.25 10.69
CA ASP A 61 -0.03 -2.68 10.48
C ASP A 61 -0.50 -3.09 9.08
N VAL A 62 0.24 -3.99 8.47
CA VAL A 62 -0.15 -4.59 7.19
C VAL A 62 -1.39 -5.45 7.41
N GLY A 63 -2.40 -5.18 6.63
CA GLY A 63 -3.63 -5.95 6.61
C GLY A 63 -3.90 -6.55 5.23
N ILE A 64 -5.09 -7.12 5.07
CA ILE A 64 -5.57 -7.63 3.79
C ILE A 64 -6.76 -6.78 3.35
N CYS A 65 -6.65 -6.21 2.16
CA CYS A 65 -7.72 -5.45 1.55
C CYS A 65 -8.66 -6.38 0.80
N TYR A 66 -9.93 -6.27 1.10
CA TYR A 66 -11.00 -6.99 0.45
C TYR A 66 -11.87 -6.02 -0.34
N THR A 67 -12.23 -6.42 -1.54
CA THR A 67 -13.20 -5.69 -2.36
C THR A 67 -14.36 -6.62 -2.71
N ALA A 68 -15.54 -6.08 -2.71
CA ALA A 68 -16.74 -6.84 -3.10
C ALA A 68 -17.73 -5.94 -3.81
N LYS A 69 -18.41 -6.49 -4.80
CA LYS A 69 -19.52 -5.85 -5.49
C LYS A 69 -20.80 -6.60 -5.16
N PHE A 70 -21.72 -5.90 -4.51
CA PHE A 70 -23.04 -6.43 -4.16
C PHE A 70 -24.08 -5.96 -5.17
N ASP A 71 -25.02 -6.83 -5.49
CA ASP A 71 -26.21 -6.42 -6.21
C ASP A 71 -27.11 -5.63 -5.23
N TYR A 72 -27.46 -4.41 -5.59
CA TYR A 72 -28.29 -3.56 -4.71
C TYR A 72 -29.68 -4.15 -4.43
N LYS A 73 -30.25 -4.84 -5.40
CA LYS A 73 -31.59 -5.46 -5.26
C LYS A 73 -31.55 -6.82 -4.56
N ALA A 74 -30.45 -7.54 -4.71
CA ALA A 74 -30.29 -8.89 -4.18
C ALA A 74 -28.91 -9.03 -3.53
N LEU A 75 -28.78 -8.64 -2.26
CA LEU A 75 -27.50 -8.58 -1.55
C LEU A 75 -26.81 -9.93 -1.38
N GLU A 76 -27.52 -11.03 -1.55
CA GLU A 76 -26.93 -12.38 -1.59
C GLU A 76 -26.08 -12.62 -2.84
N ASN A 77 -26.28 -11.85 -3.89
CA ASN A 77 -25.48 -11.90 -5.11
C ASN A 77 -24.26 -11.01 -4.94
N VAL A 78 -23.15 -11.62 -4.60
CA VAL A 78 -21.88 -10.92 -4.29
C VAL A 78 -20.81 -11.41 -5.22
N TYR A 79 -20.10 -10.46 -5.83
CA TYR A 79 -18.88 -10.71 -6.56
C TYR A 79 -17.68 -10.28 -5.72
N TRP A 80 -16.90 -11.26 -5.25
CA TRP A 80 -15.72 -11.02 -4.43
C TRP A 80 -14.49 -10.80 -5.31
N GLY A 81 -13.81 -9.68 -5.07
CA GLY A 81 -12.50 -9.44 -5.67
C GLY A 81 -11.43 -10.30 -5.02
N GLU A 82 -10.28 -10.43 -5.68
CA GLU A 82 -9.13 -11.11 -5.12
C GLU A 82 -8.50 -10.26 -4.01
N PRO A 83 -8.32 -10.80 -2.77
CA PRO A 83 -7.71 -10.05 -1.68
C PRO A 83 -6.24 -9.71 -1.95
N PHE A 84 -5.78 -8.57 -1.45
CA PHE A 84 -4.38 -8.17 -1.57
C PHE A 84 -3.88 -7.48 -0.29
N TYR A 85 -2.58 -7.52 -0.07
CA TYR A 85 -1.97 -6.84 1.08
C TYR A 85 -2.07 -5.33 0.95
N SER A 86 -2.42 -4.67 2.04
CA SER A 86 -2.52 -3.22 2.14
C SER A 86 -2.27 -2.77 3.57
N PHE A 87 -2.03 -1.48 3.76
CA PHE A 87 -1.97 -0.94 5.11
C PHE A 87 -3.37 -0.90 5.74
N ALA A 88 -3.46 -1.38 6.98
CA ALA A 88 -4.72 -1.37 7.70
C ALA A 88 -5.21 0.06 7.90
N ARG A 89 -6.40 0.34 7.43
CA ARG A 89 -7.12 1.58 7.66
C ARG A 89 -8.44 1.23 8.34
N ASN A 90 -8.77 1.97 9.39
CA ASN A 90 -10.04 1.76 10.12
C ASN A 90 -11.26 2.27 9.35
N GLU A 91 -11.19 2.33 8.03
CA GLU A 91 -12.21 2.89 7.18
C GLU A 91 -12.73 1.84 6.20
N ILE A 92 -14.04 1.65 6.21
CA ILE A 92 -14.73 0.85 5.19
C ILE A 92 -15.30 1.83 4.16
N LYS A 93 -14.73 1.82 2.96
CA LYS A 93 -15.22 2.63 1.84
C LYS A 93 -16.36 1.91 1.13
N ARG A 94 -17.39 2.67 0.82
CA ARG A 94 -18.55 2.17 0.07
C ARG A 94 -18.93 3.17 -1.02
N GLU A 95 -19.31 2.64 -2.15
CA GLU A 95 -19.69 3.44 -3.31
C GLU A 95 -20.88 2.79 -4.02
N LEU A 96 -21.88 3.60 -4.35
CA LEU A 96 -22.99 3.15 -5.18
C LEU A 96 -22.58 3.21 -6.65
N LEU A 97 -22.59 2.08 -7.32
CA LEU A 97 -22.24 1.98 -8.74
C LEU A 97 -23.41 2.38 -9.63
N GLY A 98 -23.06 2.84 -10.84
CA GLY A 98 -23.92 3.45 -11.85
C GLY A 98 -25.40 3.06 -11.84
N HIS A 99 -26.28 4.05 -11.81
CA HIS A 99 -27.73 3.93 -11.76
C HIS A 99 -28.31 3.13 -10.57
N GLY A 100 -27.51 2.92 -9.51
CA GLY A 100 -27.95 2.22 -8.30
C GLY A 100 -28.05 0.71 -8.42
N TYR A 101 -27.42 0.09 -9.39
CA TYR A 101 -27.47 -1.35 -9.59
C TYR A 101 -26.50 -2.14 -8.72
N GLY A 102 -25.43 -1.53 -8.26
CA GLY A 102 -24.41 -2.21 -7.49
C GLY A 102 -23.83 -1.36 -6.37
N ILE A 103 -23.32 -2.04 -5.35
CA ILE A 103 -22.61 -1.45 -4.22
C ILE A 103 -21.19 -2.00 -4.21
N LEU A 104 -20.21 -1.14 -4.39
CA LEU A 104 -18.81 -1.49 -4.22
C LEU A 104 -18.41 -1.20 -2.77
N ILE A 105 -17.82 -2.17 -2.11
CA ILE A 105 -17.25 -2.02 -0.77
C ILE A 105 -15.79 -2.42 -0.77
N THR A 106 -14.96 -1.61 -0.14
CA THR A 106 -13.53 -1.86 0.02
C THR A 106 -13.15 -1.63 1.47
N ALA A 107 -12.49 -2.60 2.06
CA ALA A 107 -12.03 -2.51 3.44
C ALA A 107 -10.76 -3.32 3.66
N THR A 108 -9.91 -2.83 4.56
CA THR A 108 -8.70 -3.55 4.98
C THR A 108 -8.87 -4.06 6.39
N PHE A 109 -8.63 -5.35 6.57
CA PHE A 109 -8.75 -6.04 7.86
C PHE A 109 -7.41 -6.59 8.30
N PRO A 110 -7.22 -6.86 9.62
CA PRO A 110 -6.02 -7.55 10.08
C PRO A 110 -5.79 -8.85 9.33
N LYS A 111 -4.53 -9.12 8.97
CA LYS A 111 -4.17 -10.33 8.19
C LYS A 111 -4.55 -11.65 8.87
N ASP A 112 -4.70 -11.66 10.20
CA ASP A 112 -5.03 -12.85 10.98
C ASP A 112 -6.55 -13.11 11.05
N MET A 113 -7.37 -12.18 10.53
CA MET A 113 -8.82 -12.35 10.55
C MET A 113 -9.26 -13.37 9.51
N PRO A 114 -10.04 -14.40 9.90
CA PRO A 114 -10.55 -15.39 8.94
C PRO A 114 -11.38 -14.74 7.85
N GLN A 115 -11.22 -15.23 6.61
CA GLN A 115 -11.93 -14.71 5.45
C GLN A 115 -13.46 -14.74 5.62
N GLU A 116 -13.99 -15.80 6.23
CA GLU A 116 -15.43 -15.93 6.51
C GLU A 116 -15.94 -14.82 7.42
N LYS A 117 -15.17 -14.47 8.45
CA LYS A 117 -15.50 -13.37 9.36
C LYS A 117 -15.48 -12.01 8.63
N VAL A 118 -14.48 -11.78 7.78
CA VAL A 118 -14.38 -10.57 6.95
C VAL A 118 -15.62 -10.44 6.06
N ARG A 119 -15.96 -11.51 5.34
CA ARG A 119 -17.10 -11.52 4.44
C ARG A 119 -18.41 -11.25 5.18
N LYS A 120 -18.57 -11.82 6.37
CA LYS A 120 -19.75 -11.54 7.21
C LYS A 120 -19.81 -10.07 7.61
N ILE A 121 -18.73 -9.49 8.09
CA ILE A 121 -18.68 -8.08 8.47
C ILE A 121 -19.05 -7.19 7.29
N MET A 122 -18.50 -7.47 6.11
CA MET A 122 -18.79 -6.68 4.91
C MET A 122 -20.25 -6.79 4.48
N LYS A 123 -20.83 -7.99 4.51
CA LYS A 123 -22.25 -8.22 4.22
C LYS A 123 -23.17 -7.48 5.20
N ASP A 124 -22.89 -7.58 6.49
CA ASP A 124 -23.67 -6.91 7.54
C ASP A 124 -23.62 -5.39 7.38
N ARG A 125 -22.45 -4.87 7.04
CA ARG A 125 -22.27 -3.43 6.82
C ARG A 125 -23.03 -2.92 5.60
N VAL A 126 -23.01 -3.67 4.51
CA VAL A 126 -23.77 -3.33 3.29
C VAL A 126 -25.26 -3.40 3.54
N ALA A 127 -25.74 -4.43 4.23
CA ALA A 127 -27.16 -4.58 4.58
C ALA A 127 -27.64 -3.41 5.46
N LYS A 128 -26.86 -3.04 6.47
CA LYS A 128 -27.15 -1.90 7.33
C LYS A 128 -27.20 -0.59 6.55
N TRP A 129 -26.22 -0.35 5.71
CA TRP A 129 -26.17 0.86 4.90
C TRP A 129 -27.34 0.94 3.92
N LYS A 130 -27.71 -0.17 3.27
CA LYS A 130 -28.89 -0.22 2.40
C LYS A 130 -30.18 0.10 3.17
N ALA A 131 -30.36 -0.49 4.35
CA ALA A 131 -31.51 -0.23 5.20
C ALA A 131 -31.60 1.24 5.61
N GLU A 132 -30.51 1.84 6.03
CA GLU A 132 -30.43 3.26 6.38
C GLU A 132 -30.77 4.16 5.17
N ARG A 133 -30.25 3.82 4.01
CA ARG A 133 -30.51 4.58 2.76
C ARG A 133 -31.96 4.52 2.34
N GLU A 134 -32.62 3.39 2.52
CA GLU A 134 -34.05 3.20 2.18
C GLU A 134 -35.01 3.64 3.30
N GLY A 135 -34.47 4.13 4.42
CA GLY A 135 -35.27 4.60 5.55
C GLY A 135 -35.94 3.48 6.36
N LEU A 136 -35.37 2.30 6.32
CA LEU A 136 -35.88 1.13 7.03
C LEU A 136 -35.33 1.01 8.46
#